data_79b9d58606cf806e7a3ef55ed2ab94a7
#
_entry.id   79b9d58606cf806e7a3ef55ed2ab94a7
#
_cell.length_a   1.000
_cell.length_b   1.000
_cell.length_c   1.000
_cell.angle_alpha   90.00
_cell.angle_beta   90.00
_cell.angle_gamma   90.00
#
_symmetry.space_group_name_H-M   'P 1'
#
loop_
_entity.id
_entity.type
_entity.pdbx_description
1 polymer ?
#
loop_
_entity_poly.entity_id
_entity_poly.type
_entity_poly.pdbx_seq_one_letter_code
_entity_poly.pdbx_strand_id
1 'polypeptide(L)'
;CSIVLIIREVDDSGKLTMAKTPKNKVNPSQEITKTKPVVSKSSKSFMERSQQDLQSFQAAAEHISQAVEALDNKKFDQAIEQFQKAIQQNQESAEAHFYLGLSHFMLEQYEEAVISYKTAIACEPGDSMIYLHLGVVCQILNRLEEAAEAYKHTIALNPDDPEGYSRLGAVLSDLGQRDEARIAFKKALAVKLNATDS
;
A
#
# COMPACT_ATOMS: atom_id res chain seq x y z
N CYS A 1 -34.10 -8.78 14.39
CA CYS A 1 -33.93 -8.91 12.92
C CYS A 1 -33.19 -10.19 12.64
N SER A 2 -33.92 -11.20 12.10
CA SER A 2 -33.36 -12.52 11.78
C SER A 2 -32.66 -12.46 10.43
N ILE A 3 -31.37 -12.72 10.41
CA ILE A 3 -30.61 -12.91 9.17
C ILE A 3 -30.83 -14.35 8.72
N VAL A 4 -31.61 -14.54 7.66
CA VAL A 4 -31.78 -15.84 7.00
C VAL A 4 -30.57 -16.05 6.09
N LEU A 5 -29.70 -16.97 6.49
CA LEU A 5 -28.57 -17.42 5.65
C LEU A 5 -29.14 -18.31 4.55
N ILE A 6 -29.18 -17.81 3.32
CA ILE A 6 -29.54 -18.60 2.13
C ILE A 6 -28.28 -19.32 1.68
N ILE A 7 -28.17 -20.62 1.99
CA ILE A 7 -27.09 -21.48 1.47
C ILE A 7 -27.45 -21.79 0.01
N ARG A 8 -26.60 -21.37 -0.91
CA ARG A 8 -26.68 -21.72 -2.33
C ARG A 8 -25.74 -22.88 -2.60
N GLU A 9 -26.26 -23.97 -3.12
CA GLU A 9 -25.45 -25.10 -3.61
C GLU A 9 -25.19 -24.91 -5.11
N VAL A 10 -23.98 -25.25 -5.52
CA VAL A 10 -23.53 -25.21 -6.92
C VAL A 10 -23.54 -26.66 -7.42
N ASP A 11 -24.24 -26.93 -8.55
CA ASP A 11 -24.24 -28.24 -9.16
C ASP A 11 -22.95 -28.53 -9.94
N ASP A 12 -22.74 -29.78 -10.34
CA ASP A 12 -21.54 -30.25 -11.05
C ASP A 12 -21.32 -29.57 -12.43
N SER A 13 -22.24 -28.71 -12.87
CA SER A 13 -22.14 -27.92 -14.10
C SER A 13 -21.83 -26.43 -13.82
N GLY A 14 -21.63 -26.02 -12.54
CA GLY A 14 -21.30 -24.65 -12.16
C GLY A 14 -22.49 -23.69 -12.12
N LYS A 15 -23.75 -24.19 -12.12
CA LYS A 15 -24.95 -23.37 -12.13
C LYS A 15 -25.60 -23.28 -10.75
N LEU A 16 -25.86 -22.05 -10.28
CA LEU A 16 -26.55 -21.78 -9.01
C LEU A 16 -28.01 -22.16 -9.09
N THR A 17 -28.47 -23.11 -8.25
CA THR A 17 -29.84 -23.51 -8.11
C THR A 17 -30.41 -23.16 -6.74
N MET A 18 -31.67 -22.76 -6.68
CA MET A 18 -32.37 -22.53 -5.41
C MET A 18 -32.79 -23.86 -4.80
N ALA A 19 -32.33 -24.16 -3.60
CA ALA A 19 -32.77 -25.35 -2.87
C ALA A 19 -34.25 -25.24 -2.50
N LYS A 20 -35.05 -26.25 -2.92
CA LYS A 20 -36.46 -26.40 -2.51
C LYS A 20 -36.47 -26.88 -1.06
N THR A 21 -37.13 -26.12 -0.18
CA THR A 21 -37.35 -26.49 1.21
C THR A 21 -38.20 -27.77 1.31
N PRO A 22 -37.75 -28.83 1.97
CA PRO A 22 -38.58 -29.98 2.24
C PRO A 22 -39.61 -29.65 3.33
N LYS A 23 -40.89 -29.91 3.04
CA LYS A 23 -41.97 -29.86 4.02
C LYS A 23 -41.88 -31.10 4.91
N ASN A 24 -41.13 -31.01 6.03
CA ASN A 24 -41.19 -32.04 7.06
C ASN A 24 -42.01 -31.53 8.25
N LYS A 25 -43.07 -32.33 8.57
CA LYS A 25 -43.89 -32.18 9.77
C LYS A 25 -43.00 -32.50 10.98
N VAL A 26 -42.69 -31.47 11.79
CA VAL A 26 -41.97 -31.65 13.04
C VAL A 26 -42.94 -32.11 14.12
N ASN A 27 -42.64 -33.25 14.72
CA ASN A 27 -43.34 -33.80 15.88
C ASN A 27 -42.77 -33.12 17.14
N PRO A 28 -43.58 -32.50 18.04
CA PRO A 28 -43.03 -31.63 19.10
C PRO A 28 -42.67 -32.37 20.42
N SER A 29 -42.02 -33.50 20.32
CA SER A 29 -41.61 -34.26 21.51
C SER A 29 -40.29 -34.99 21.27
N GLN A 30 -39.23 -34.25 20.98
CA GLN A 30 -37.86 -34.75 21.16
C GLN A 30 -37.03 -33.72 21.88
N GLU A 31 -36.51 -34.14 23.05
CA GLU A 31 -35.57 -33.42 23.92
C GLU A 31 -34.41 -32.89 23.11
N ILE A 32 -34.21 -31.56 23.18
CA ILE A 32 -33.01 -30.90 22.67
C ILE A 32 -31.85 -31.33 23.57
N THR A 33 -31.18 -32.42 23.18
CA THR A 33 -29.86 -32.72 23.76
C THR A 33 -28.93 -31.56 23.39
N LYS A 34 -28.44 -30.86 24.43
CA LYS A 34 -27.44 -29.82 24.32
C LYS A 34 -26.13 -30.40 23.75
N THR A 35 -26.06 -30.57 22.44
CA THR A 35 -24.77 -30.84 21.77
C THR A 35 -23.95 -29.57 21.85
N LYS A 36 -22.88 -29.58 22.66
CA LYS A 36 -21.83 -28.53 22.57
C LYS A 36 -21.35 -28.44 21.12
N PRO A 37 -21.20 -27.25 20.55
CA PRO A 37 -20.69 -27.11 19.20
C PRO A 37 -19.29 -27.75 19.14
N VAL A 38 -19.17 -28.83 18.39
CA VAL A 38 -17.88 -29.48 18.13
C VAL A 38 -17.17 -28.61 17.10
N VAL A 39 -16.45 -27.59 17.61
CA VAL A 39 -15.54 -26.81 16.79
C VAL A 39 -14.41 -27.75 16.38
N SER A 40 -14.32 -28.06 15.09
CA SER A 40 -13.28 -28.96 14.58
C SER A 40 -11.89 -28.38 14.89
N LYS A 41 -10.89 -29.25 15.07
CA LYS A 41 -9.48 -28.81 15.28
C LYS A 41 -9.01 -27.85 14.18
N SER A 42 -9.47 -28.05 12.96
CA SER A 42 -9.22 -27.20 11.80
C SER A 42 -9.79 -25.78 11.96
N SER A 43 -11.02 -25.64 12.45
CA SER A 43 -11.65 -24.34 12.70
C SER A 43 -10.99 -23.56 13.82
N LYS A 44 -10.52 -24.23 14.88
CA LYS A 44 -9.72 -23.61 15.94
C LYS A 44 -8.41 -23.06 15.42
N SER A 45 -7.66 -23.89 14.68
CA SER A 45 -6.38 -23.47 14.07
C SER A 45 -6.53 -22.29 13.10
N PHE A 46 -7.64 -22.23 12.34
CA PHE A 46 -7.94 -21.11 11.46
C PHE A 46 -8.23 -19.81 12.26
N MET A 47 -9.04 -19.92 13.32
CA MET A 47 -9.37 -18.75 14.17
C MET A 47 -8.14 -18.22 14.91
N GLU A 48 -7.26 -19.12 15.39
CA GLU A 48 -6.03 -18.76 16.08
C GLU A 48 -5.06 -18.02 15.13
N ARG A 49 -4.90 -18.48 13.88
CA ARG A 49 -4.10 -17.78 12.85
C ARG A 49 -4.67 -16.40 12.54
N SER A 50 -5.98 -16.30 12.29
CA SER A 50 -6.63 -15.02 12.03
C SER A 50 -6.49 -14.02 13.19
N GLN A 51 -6.48 -14.49 14.44
CA GLN A 51 -6.23 -13.66 15.62
C GLN A 51 -4.77 -13.21 15.69
N GLN A 52 -3.84 -14.09 15.36
CA GLN A 52 -2.41 -13.78 15.34
C GLN A 52 -2.09 -12.76 14.23
N ASP A 53 -2.68 -12.93 13.03
CA ASP A 53 -2.54 -11.98 11.93
C ASP A 53 -3.09 -10.60 12.32
N LEU A 54 -4.25 -10.54 12.97
CA LEU A 54 -4.82 -9.29 13.44
C LEU A 54 -3.94 -8.60 14.50
N GLN A 55 -3.34 -9.37 15.41
CA GLN A 55 -2.42 -8.83 16.42
C GLN A 55 -1.14 -8.27 15.78
N SER A 56 -0.59 -8.95 14.76
CA SER A 56 0.60 -8.46 14.04
C SER A 56 0.29 -7.17 13.29
N PHE A 57 -0.87 -7.06 12.65
CA PHE A 57 -1.32 -5.82 12.00
C PHE A 57 -1.47 -4.66 12.98
N GLN A 58 -2.06 -4.92 14.15
CA GLN A 58 -2.20 -3.89 15.19
C GLN A 58 -0.85 -3.44 15.73
N ALA A 59 0.07 -4.37 15.98
CA ALA A 59 1.43 -4.05 16.42
C ALA A 59 2.20 -3.25 15.35
N ALA A 60 2.07 -3.61 14.07
CA ALA A 60 2.66 -2.84 12.98
C ALA A 60 2.14 -1.40 12.94
N ALA A 61 0.83 -1.21 13.05
CA ALA A 61 0.20 0.11 13.06
C ALA A 61 0.67 0.98 14.25
N GLU A 62 0.84 0.37 15.43
CA GLU A 62 1.37 1.07 16.61
C GLU A 62 2.82 1.54 16.37
N HIS A 63 3.67 0.67 15.84
CA HIS A 63 5.06 1.04 15.50
C HIS A 63 5.11 2.13 14.43
N ILE A 64 4.25 2.09 13.40
CA ILE A 64 4.15 3.16 12.40
C ILE A 64 3.79 4.49 13.07
N SER A 65 2.80 4.49 13.96
CA SER A 65 2.38 5.71 14.68
C SER A 65 3.52 6.30 15.52
N GLN A 66 4.25 5.48 16.25
CA GLN A 66 5.42 5.90 17.03
C GLN A 66 6.55 6.42 16.13
N ALA A 67 6.74 5.80 14.98
CA ALA A 67 7.76 6.21 14.02
C ALA A 67 7.43 7.56 13.38
N VAL A 68 6.16 7.81 13.02
CA VAL A 68 5.71 9.10 12.49
C VAL A 68 5.88 10.20 13.53
N GLU A 69 5.53 9.95 14.79
CA GLU A 69 5.78 10.89 15.89
C GLU A 69 7.29 11.19 16.05
N ALA A 70 8.15 10.18 15.89
CA ALA A 70 9.60 10.37 15.93
C ALA A 70 10.09 11.23 14.74
N LEU A 71 9.52 11.04 13.53
CA LEU A 71 9.80 11.89 12.35
C LEU A 71 9.43 13.35 12.60
N ASP A 72 8.24 13.61 13.13
CA ASP A 72 7.76 14.96 13.44
C ASP A 72 8.69 15.66 14.46
N ASN A 73 9.25 14.89 15.39
CA ASN A 73 10.24 15.34 16.37
C ASN A 73 11.68 15.35 15.83
N LYS A 74 11.90 15.07 14.53
CA LYS A 74 13.21 14.99 13.87
C LYS A 74 14.19 13.97 14.49
N LYS A 75 13.63 12.93 15.10
CA LYS A 75 14.40 11.82 15.70
C LYS A 75 14.49 10.67 14.70
N PHE A 76 15.21 10.90 13.60
CA PHE A 76 15.21 10.02 12.43
C PHE A 76 15.72 8.61 12.74
N ASP A 77 16.74 8.45 13.60
CA ASP A 77 17.23 7.12 14.01
C ASP A 77 16.17 6.33 14.77
N GLN A 78 15.39 7.00 15.63
CA GLN A 78 14.28 6.36 16.35
C GLN A 78 13.13 5.99 15.40
N ALA A 79 12.85 6.85 14.42
CA ALA A 79 11.87 6.56 13.39
C ALA A 79 12.26 5.31 12.57
N ILE A 80 13.52 5.21 12.15
CA ILE A 80 14.07 4.03 11.45
C ILE A 80 13.85 2.76 12.28
N GLU A 81 14.21 2.78 13.57
CA GLU A 81 14.03 1.62 14.45
C GLU A 81 12.56 1.18 14.54
N GLN A 82 11.62 2.12 14.66
CA GLN A 82 10.20 1.80 14.75
C GLN A 82 9.63 1.32 13.41
N PHE A 83 10.02 1.94 12.27
CA PHE A 83 9.60 1.43 10.95
C PHE A 83 10.13 0.02 10.68
N GLN A 84 11.36 -0.29 11.08
CA GLN A 84 11.90 -1.64 10.98
C GLN A 84 11.11 -2.66 11.82
N LYS A 85 10.66 -2.28 13.03
CA LYS A 85 9.76 -3.13 13.85
C LYS A 85 8.40 -3.32 13.18
N ALA A 86 7.84 -2.27 12.59
CA ALA A 86 6.59 -2.37 11.83
C ALA A 86 6.72 -3.34 10.65
N ILE A 87 7.81 -3.24 9.89
CA ILE A 87 8.13 -4.12 8.76
C ILE A 87 8.31 -5.57 9.21
N GLN A 88 8.88 -5.83 10.39
CA GLN A 88 8.99 -7.19 10.94
C GLN A 88 7.60 -7.81 11.21
N GLN A 89 6.60 -7.00 11.58
CA GLN A 89 5.23 -7.47 11.79
C GLN A 89 4.43 -7.56 10.49
N ASN A 90 4.69 -6.67 9.53
CA ASN A 90 4.06 -6.66 8.22
C ASN A 90 5.07 -6.26 7.15
N GLN A 91 5.67 -7.26 6.50
CA GLN A 91 6.70 -7.06 5.48
C GLN A 91 6.18 -6.42 4.18
N GLU A 92 4.88 -6.49 3.93
CA GLU A 92 4.23 -5.95 2.72
C GLU A 92 3.66 -4.52 2.95
N SER A 93 4.00 -3.86 4.05
CA SER A 93 3.57 -2.50 4.31
C SER A 93 4.34 -1.50 3.45
N ALA A 94 3.75 -1.09 2.33
CA ALA A 94 4.29 -0.04 1.46
C ALA A 94 4.54 1.26 2.24
N GLU A 95 3.59 1.63 3.12
CA GLU A 95 3.68 2.80 3.98
C GLU A 95 4.92 2.76 4.89
N ALA A 96 5.18 1.64 5.57
CA ALA A 96 6.34 1.50 6.44
C ALA A 96 7.66 1.59 5.66
N HIS A 97 7.72 0.98 4.47
CA HIS A 97 8.90 1.08 3.60
C HIS A 97 9.08 2.50 3.04
N PHE A 98 8.00 3.20 2.69
CA PHE A 98 8.07 4.59 2.22
C PHE A 98 8.64 5.51 3.29
N TYR A 99 8.09 5.49 4.51
CA TYR A 99 8.58 6.34 5.60
C TYR A 99 9.96 5.93 6.11
N LEU A 100 10.32 4.66 6.01
CA LEU A 100 11.70 4.21 6.24
C LEU A 100 12.65 4.87 5.23
N GLY A 101 12.28 4.90 3.95
CA GLY A 101 13.03 5.60 2.91
C GLY A 101 13.13 7.10 3.16
N LEU A 102 12.04 7.73 3.61
CA LEU A 102 12.05 9.14 3.98
C LEU A 102 12.97 9.42 5.18
N SER A 103 12.99 8.53 6.19
CA SER A 103 13.89 8.64 7.34
C SER A 103 15.36 8.56 6.93
N HIS A 104 15.69 7.61 6.06
CA HIS A 104 17.04 7.50 5.49
C HIS A 104 17.41 8.73 4.66
N PHE A 105 16.47 9.24 3.85
CA PHE A 105 16.67 10.47 3.09
C PHE A 105 17.02 11.66 3.98
N MET A 106 16.32 11.82 5.10
CA MET A 106 16.56 12.91 6.07
C MET A 106 17.92 12.80 6.77
N LEU A 107 18.50 11.61 6.82
CA LEU A 107 19.86 11.35 7.32
C LEU A 107 20.92 11.34 6.19
N GLU A 108 20.55 11.74 4.96
CA GLU A 108 21.41 11.72 3.78
C GLU A 108 21.93 10.31 3.41
N GLN A 109 21.27 9.26 3.88
CA GLN A 109 21.53 7.86 3.57
C GLN A 109 20.78 7.50 2.27
N TYR A 110 21.27 8.03 1.16
CA TYR A 110 20.51 8.03 -0.10
C TYR A 110 20.39 6.66 -0.73
N GLU A 111 21.38 5.79 -0.62
CA GLU A 111 21.34 4.42 -1.13
C GLU A 111 20.29 3.58 -0.39
N GLU A 112 20.23 3.70 0.94
CA GLU A 112 19.23 3.04 1.79
C GLU A 112 17.83 3.56 1.49
N ALA A 113 17.69 4.86 1.22
CA ALA A 113 16.42 5.45 0.80
C ALA A 113 15.94 4.87 -0.53
N VAL A 114 16.83 4.71 -1.53
CA VAL A 114 16.49 4.06 -2.82
C VAL A 114 15.99 2.63 -2.62
N ILE A 115 16.67 1.84 -1.76
CA ILE A 115 16.27 0.46 -1.47
C ILE A 115 14.86 0.45 -0.87
N SER A 116 14.62 1.30 0.13
CA SER A 116 13.34 1.38 0.84
C SER A 116 12.20 1.80 -0.10
N TYR A 117 12.40 2.83 -0.95
CA TYR A 117 11.40 3.26 -1.93
C TYR A 117 11.13 2.20 -3.00
N LYS A 118 12.15 1.51 -3.51
CA LYS A 118 11.95 0.40 -4.46
C LYS A 118 11.16 -0.74 -3.84
N THR A 119 11.36 -1.04 -2.55
CA THR A 119 10.57 -2.04 -1.83
C THR A 119 9.12 -1.57 -1.65
N ALA A 120 8.90 -0.30 -1.28
CA ALA A 120 7.56 0.28 -1.19
C ALA A 120 6.80 0.19 -2.52
N ILE A 121 7.45 0.49 -3.65
CA ILE A 121 6.89 0.34 -5.00
C ILE A 121 6.53 -1.12 -5.30
N ALA A 122 7.35 -2.08 -4.87
CA ALA A 122 7.05 -3.50 -5.07
C ALA A 122 5.79 -3.95 -4.31
N CYS A 123 5.54 -3.36 -3.13
CA CYS A 123 4.33 -3.60 -2.34
C CYS A 123 3.10 -2.85 -2.92
N GLU A 124 3.26 -1.60 -3.32
CA GLU A 124 2.18 -0.76 -3.85
C GLU A 124 2.65 0.06 -5.06
N PRO A 125 2.55 -0.48 -6.29
CA PRO A 125 3.04 0.19 -7.49
C PRO A 125 2.15 1.34 -7.98
N GLY A 126 1.02 1.61 -7.32
CA GLY A 126 0.03 2.63 -7.70
C GLY A 126 0.23 4.01 -7.05
N ASP A 127 1.19 4.17 -6.16
CA ASP A 127 1.41 5.44 -5.46
C ASP A 127 2.47 6.31 -6.18
N SER A 128 2.01 7.41 -6.78
CA SER A 128 2.85 8.38 -7.50
C SER A 128 3.88 9.07 -6.60
N MET A 129 3.58 9.25 -5.31
CA MET A 129 4.48 9.91 -4.36
C MET A 129 5.76 9.11 -4.12
N ILE A 130 5.67 7.78 -4.08
CA ILE A 130 6.85 6.93 -3.88
C ILE A 130 7.81 7.08 -5.06
N TYR A 131 7.29 7.08 -6.30
CA TYR A 131 8.11 7.32 -7.50
C TYR A 131 8.71 8.72 -7.52
N LEU A 132 7.96 9.75 -7.08
CA LEU A 132 8.47 11.10 -6.99
C LEU A 132 9.69 11.16 -6.06
N HIS A 133 9.57 10.61 -4.87
CA HIS A 133 10.67 10.56 -3.89
C HIS A 133 11.87 9.74 -4.38
N LEU A 134 11.61 8.58 -5.02
CA LEU A 134 12.67 7.79 -5.66
C LEU A 134 13.42 8.61 -6.71
N GLY A 135 12.70 9.34 -7.57
CA GLY A 135 13.29 10.22 -8.58
C GLY A 135 14.18 11.28 -7.97
N VAL A 136 13.75 11.91 -6.88
CA VAL A 136 14.55 12.94 -6.15
C VAL A 136 15.85 12.34 -5.64
N VAL A 137 15.80 11.18 -5.00
CA VAL A 137 17.01 10.53 -4.46
C VAL A 137 17.95 10.10 -5.58
N CYS A 138 17.41 9.51 -6.66
CA CYS A 138 18.21 9.15 -7.83
C CYS A 138 18.90 10.37 -8.46
N GLN A 139 18.22 11.52 -8.52
CA GLN A 139 18.80 12.76 -9.02
C GLN A 139 19.96 13.25 -8.12
N ILE A 140 19.80 13.21 -6.80
CA ILE A 140 20.89 13.55 -5.84
C ILE A 140 22.09 12.63 -6.04
N LEU A 141 21.87 11.35 -6.27
CA LEU A 141 22.90 10.36 -6.55
C LEU A 141 23.48 10.45 -7.98
N ASN A 142 23.06 11.45 -8.77
CA ASN A 142 23.42 11.61 -10.18
C ASN A 142 23.08 10.39 -11.07
N ARG A 143 22.04 9.60 -10.68
CA ARG A 143 21.48 8.51 -11.45
C ARG A 143 20.35 9.06 -12.32
N LEU A 144 20.72 9.90 -13.31
CA LEU A 144 19.77 10.75 -14.01
C LEU A 144 18.74 9.97 -14.84
N GLU A 145 19.15 8.86 -15.44
CA GLU A 145 18.25 8.00 -16.22
C GLU A 145 17.20 7.32 -15.32
N GLU A 146 17.62 6.80 -14.13
CA GLU A 146 16.69 6.22 -13.15
C GLU A 146 15.72 7.29 -12.63
N ALA A 147 16.20 8.50 -12.39
CA ALA A 147 15.36 9.61 -11.97
C ALA A 147 14.31 9.96 -13.02
N ALA A 148 14.71 10.05 -14.30
CA ALA A 148 13.80 10.32 -15.40
C ALA A 148 12.70 9.26 -15.53
N GLU A 149 13.04 7.97 -15.39
CA GLU A 149 12.05 6.89 -15.41
C GLU A 149 11.09 6.98 -14.20
N ALA A 150 11.60 7.25 -13.01
CA ALA A 150 10.75 7.43 -11.83
C ALA A 150 9.76 8.59 -12.02
N TYR A 151 10.21 9.74 -12.53
CA TYR A 151 9.31 10.88 -12.80
C TYR A 151 8.30 10.60 -13.92
N LYS A 152 8.64 9.80 -14.93
CA LYS A 152 7.67 9.34 -15.93
C LYS A 152 6.56 8.48 -15.29
N HIS A 153 6.91 7.61 -14.34
CA HIS A 153 5.91 6.86 -13.57
C HIS A 153 5.04 7.78 -12.71
N THR A 154 5.64 8.78 -12.04
CA THR A 154 4.88 9.81 -11.31
C THR A 154 3.83 10.47 -12.19
N ILE A 155 4.23 10.91 -13.41
CA ILE A 155 3.33 11.54 -14.38
C ILE A 155 2.24 10.58 -14.87
N ALA A 156 2.59 9.32 -15.11
CA ALA A 156 1.63 8.32 -15.58
C ALA A 156 0.53 8.03 -14.55
N LEU A 157 0.89 8.04 -13.25
CA LEU A 157 -0.03 7.80 -12.14
C LEU A 157 -0.81 9.07 -11.75
N ASN A 158 -0.18 10.25 -11.84
CA ASN A 158 -0.80 11.53 -11.52
C ASN A 158 -0.48 12.58 -12.59
N PRO A 159 -1.20 12.58 -13.73
CA PRO A 159 -0.93 13.50 -14.85
C PRO A 159 -1.33 14.96 -14.58
N ASP A 160 -2.09 15.20 -13.52
CA ASP A 160 -2.56 16.54 -13.15
C ASP A 160 -1.65 17.22 -12.12
N ASP A 161 -0.58 16.56 -11.71
CA ASP A 161 0.44 17.15 -10.84
C ASP A 161 1.56 17.79 -11.67
N PRO A 162 1.77 19.12 -11.60
CA PRO A 162 2.83 19.79 -12.33
C PRO A 162 4.23 19.45 -11.83
N GLU A 163 4.38 18.93 -10.62
CA GLU A 163 5.69 18.63 -10.02
C GLU A 163 6.43 17.55 -10.80
N GLY A 164 5.76 16.44 -11.14
CA GLY A 164 6.35 15.36 -11.94
C GLY A 164 6.93 15.86 -13.26
N TYR A 165 6.19 16.70 -13.98
CA TYR A 165 6.67 17.29 -15.24
C TYR A 165 7.84 18.26 -15.03
N SER A 166 7.80 19.08 -13.99
CA SER A 166 8.89 20.02 -13.68
C SER A 166 10.18 19.29 -13.35
N ARG A 167 10.11 18.25 -12.55
CA ARG A 167 11.25 17.42 -12.17
C ARG A 167 11.82 16.64 -13.34
N LEU A 168 10.94 16.04 -14.16
CA LEU A 168 11.37 15.38 -15.40
C LEU A 168 12.08 16.36 -16.33
N GLY A 169 11.54 17.58 -16.50
CA GLY A 169 12.17 18.62 -17.32
C GLY A 169 13.57 19.00 -16.82
N ALA A 170 13.77 19.10 -15.52
CA ALA A 170 15.08 19.39 -14.94
C ALA A 170 16.09 18.26 -15.24
N VAL A 171 15.72 17.00 -14.98
CA VAL A 171 16.60 15.85 -15.25
C VAL A 171 16.91 15.69 -16.74
N LEU A 172 15.92 15.90 -17.64
CA LEU A 172 16.16 15.87 -19.08
C LEU A 172 17.12 16.98 -19.53
N SER A 173 17.06 18.15 -18.89
CA SER A 173 18.02 19.23 -19.13
C SER A 173 19.43 18.83 -18.71
N ASP A 174 19.59 18.18 -17.55
CA ASP A 174 20.87 17.69 -17.04
C ASP A 174 21.45 16.58 -17.95
N LEU A 175 20.58 15.75 -18.55
CA LEU A 175 20.93 14.74 -19.56
C LEU A 175 21.26 15.36 -20.96
N GLY A 176 21.12 16.67 -21.09
CA GLY A 176 21.33 17.36 -22.38
C GLY A 176 20.19 17.24 -23.39
N GLN A 177 19.07 16.63 -23.02
CA GLN A 177 17.85 16.41 -23.83
C GLN A 177 16.95 17.67 -23.82
N ARG A 178 17.46 18.76 -24.39
CA ARG A 178 16.89 20.10 -24.26
C ARG A 178 15.49 20.24 -24.84
N ASP A 179 15.19 19.59 -25.96
CA ASP A 179 13.87 19.70 -26.59
C ASP A 179 12.80 18.97 -25.76
N GLU A 180 13.11 17.80 -25.25
CA GLU A 180 12.23 17.04 -24.36
C GLU A 180 12.02 17.75 -23.02
N ALA A 181 13.09 18.32 -22.46
CA ALA A 181 13.01 19.14 -21.24
C ALA A 181 12.05 20.33 -21.44
N ARG A 182 12.15 21.02 -22.58
CA ARG A 182 11.25 22.14 -22.91
C ARG A 182 9.80 21.71 -23.03
N ILE A 183 9.53 20.54 -23.57
CA ILE A 183 8.17 19.97 -23.66
C ILE A 183 7.65 19.66 -22.24
N ALA A 184 8.46 19.04 -21.39
CA ALA A 184 8.07 18.73 -20.02
C ALA A 184 7.75 20.00 -19.21
N PHE A 185 8.59 21.04 -19.28
CA PHE A 185 8.32 22.30 -18.60
C PHE A 185 7.05 23.01 -19.11
N LYS A 186 6.78 22.98 -20.43
CA LYS A 186 5.53 23.51 -20.97
C LYS A 186 4.30 22.77 -20.44
N LYS A 187 4.40 21.45 -20.31
CA LYS A 187 3.35 20.64 -19.72
C LYS A 187 3.13 20.99 -18.23
N ALA A 188 4.19 21.11 -17.44
CA ALA A 188 4.10 21.56 -16.06
C ALA A 188 3.37 22.89 -15.91
N LEU A 189 3.72 23.87 -16.78
CA LEU A 189 3.06 25.18 -16.76
C LEU A 189 1.58 25.08 -17.15
N ALA A 190 1.24 24.30 -18.17
CA ALA A 190 -0.13 24.13 -18.62
C ALA A 190 -1.01 23.49 -17.52
N VAL A 191 -0.52 22.44 -16.85
CA VAL A 191 -1.22 21.81 -15.74
C VAL A 191 -1.42 22.79 -14.59
N LYS A 192 -0.39 23.56 -14.24
CA LYS A 192 -0.46 24.56 -13.17
C LYS A 192 -1.49 25.67 -13.46
N LEU A 193 -1.58 26.14 -14.69
CA LEU A 193 -2.55 27.17 -15.09
C LEU A 193 -3.99 26.63 -15.04
N ASN A 194 -4.22 25.44 -15.53
CA ASN A 194 -5.55 24.80 -15.48
C ASN A 194 -6.05 24.60 -14.04
N ALA A 195 -5.14 24.31 -13.09
CA ALA A 195 -5.48 24.16 -11.68
C ALA A 195 -5.86 25.48 -10.98
N THR A 196 -5.45 26.63 -11.53
CA THR A 196 -5.81 27.97 -10.97
C THR A 196 -7.13 28.51 -11.49
N ASP A 197 -7.64 27.96 -12.60
CA ASP A 197 -8.87 28.43 -13.26
C ASP A 197 -10.11 27.56 -12.86
N SER A 198 -9.94 26.57 -11.98
CA SER A 198 -10.96 25.65 -11.47
C SER A 198 -11.34 25.96 -10.03
#